data_40f941ab487fbdf21d30b9b37adc8fcb
#
_entry.id   40f941ab487fbdf21d30b9b37adc8fcb
#
_cell.length_a   1.000
_cell.length_b   1.000
_cell.length_c   1.000
_cell.angle_alpha   90.00
_cell.angle_beta   90.00
_cell.angle_gamma   90.00
#
_symmetry.space_group_name_H-M   'P 1'
#
loop_
_entity.id
_entity.type
_entity.pdbx_description
1 polymer ?
#
loop_
_entity_poly.entity_id
_entity_poly.type
_entity_poly.pdbx_seq_one_letter_code
_entity_poly.pdbx_strand_id
1 'polypeptide(L)'
;MKRERVAIYCRLSEEDKGKGSAENDSNSIQNQRALLTEYAHSHGWEIYEIYIDDDYSGADRSRPAFKRMLHAAEEKRFDIILCKTQSRFSRELEVVERYINRLFPQWGIRFLSLVDNADSANEDNLLLRQINGIMDEHYLAELSKNIRSVLTHRRKNGFHIGSFALY
;
A
#
# COMPACT_ATOMS: atom_id res chain seq x y z
N MET A 1 30.99 -0.62 9.06
CA MET A 1 29.65 -0.02 9.24
C MET A 1 28.63 -1.14 9.03
N LYS A 2 27.67 -1.28 9.94
CA LYS A 2 26.57 -2.27 9.76
C LYS A 2 25.70 -1.78 8.60
N ARG A 3 25.42 -2.65 7.60
CA ARG A 3 24.53 -2.32 6.49
C ARG A 3 23.10 -2.23 7.05
N GLU A 4 22.34 -1.22 6.65
CA GLU A 4 20.92 -1.12 6.96
C GLU A 4 20.16 -2.23 6.23
N ARG A 5 19.25 -2.87 6.93
CA ARG A 5 18.40 -3.94 6.39
C ARG A 5 17.05 -3.35 6.00
N VAL A 6 16.59 -3.67 4.81
CA VAL A 6 15.34 -3.16 4.26
C VAL A 6 14.32 -4.26 4.02
N ALA A 7 13.10 -4.05 4.51
CA ALA A 7 11.92 -4.81 4.13
C ALA A 7 11.22 -4.10 2.98
N ILE A 8 11.04 -4.78 1.86
CA ILE A 8 10.31 -4.24 0.71
C ILE A 8 8.87 -4.72 0.79
N TYR A 9 7.90 -3.81 0.65
CA TYR A 9 6.49 -4.17 0.62
C TYR A 9 5.84 -3.79 -0.71
N CYS A 10 5.24 -4.78 -1.37
CA CYS A 10 4.52 -4.64 -2.64
C CYS A 10 3.08 -5.07 -2.46
N ARG A 11 2.15 -4.31 -3.05
CA ARG A 11 0.73 -4.63 -3.04
C ARG A 11 0.07 -4.25 -4.36
N LEU A 12 -0.79 -5.15 -4.85
CA LEU A 12 -1.66 -4.83 -5.98
C LEU A 12 -2.69 -3.78 -5.57
N SER A 13 -3.04 -2.84 -6.45
CA SER A 13 -4.16 -1.93 -6.21
C SER A 13 -5.40 -2.41 -6.96
N GLU A 14 -6.59 -2.05 -6.46
CA GLU A 14 -7.84 -2.31 -7.16
C GLU A 14 -7.93 -1.57 -8.50
N GLU A 15 -7.19 -0.48 -8.64
CA GLU A 15 -7.08 0.28 -9.89
C GLU A 15 -6.27 -0.46 -10.97
N ASP A 16 -5.32 -1.29 -10.53
CA ASP A 16 -4.55 -2.16 -11.42
C ASP A 16 -5.38 -3.37 -11.87
N LYS A 17 -6.34 -3.83 -11.05
CA LYS A 17 -7.26 -4.97 -11.29
C LYS A 17 -8.33 -4.71 -12.36
N GLY A 18 -8.31 -3.80 -13.15
CA GLY A 18 -9.36 -3.53 -14.15
C GLY A 18 -8.84 -3.23 -15.54
N LYS A 19 -7.54 -3.10 -15.67
CA LYS A 19 -6.93 -2.62 -16.91
C LYS A 19 -6.32 -3.72 -17.79
N GLY A 20 -6.49 -5.00 -17.42
CA GLY A 20 -5.91 -6.09 -18.19
C GLY A 20 -6.16 -7.48 -17.63
N SER A 21 -5.59 -8.49 -18.26
CA SER A 21 -5.57 -9.87 -17.82
C SER A 21 -4.75 -10.05 -16.53
N ALA A 22 -4.88 -11.22 -15.88
CA ALA A 22 -4.06 -11.61 -14.72
C ALA A 22 -2.54 -11.44 -14.94
N GLU A 23 -2.09 -11.45 -16.19
CA GLU A 23 -0.70 -11.15 -16.57
C GLU A 23 -0.29 -9.70 -16.28
N ASN A 24 -1.19 -8.72 -16.45
CA ASN A 24 -0.88 -7.32 -16.17
C ASN A 24 -0.79 -7.04 -14.67
N ASP A 25 -1.58 -7.74 -13.87
CA ASP A 25 -1.54 -7.64 -12.42
C ASP A 25 -0.22 -8.18 -11.87
N SER A 26 0.22 -9.34 -12.37
CA SER A 26 1.53 -9.92 -12.06
C SER A 26 2.68 -9.00 -12.47
N ASN A 27 2.59 -8.37 -13.65
CA ASN A 27 3.59 -7.42 -14.15
C ASN A 27 3.65 -6.16 -13.27
N SER A 28 2.52 -5.67 -12.72
CA SER A 28 2.52 -4.52 -11.81
C SER A 28 3.31 -4.78 -10.54
N ILE A 29 3.15 -5.95 -9.92
CA ILE A 29 3.91 -6.34 -8.72
C ILE A 29 5.39 -6.60 -9.05
N GLN A 30 5.68 -7.26 -10.18
CA GLN A 30 7.05 -7.50 -10.61
C GLN A 30 7.79 -6.18 -10.86
N ASN A 31 7.12 -5.20 -11.49
CA ASN A 31 7.68 -3.87 -11.72
C ASN A 31 7.92 -3.12 -10.40
N GLN A 32 7.00 -3.20 -9.42
CA GLN A 32 7.21 -2.64 -8.09
C GLN A 32 8.44 -3.28 -7.43
N ARG A 33 8.52 -4.61 -7.44
CA ARG A 33 9.62 -5.37 -6.87
C ARG A 33 10.96 -4.99 -7.50
N ALA A 34 11.05 -4.95 -8.84
CA ALA A 34 12.27 -4.61 -9.55
C ALA A 34 12.75 -3.20 -9.19
N LEU A 35 11.85 -2.20 -9.26
CA LEU A 35 12.15 -0.81 -8.92
C LEU A 35 12.68 -0.65 -7.49
N LEU A 36 12.01 -1.25 -6.53
CA LEU A 36 12.37 -1.12 -5.10
C LEU A 36 13.65 -1.90 -4.77
N THR A 37 13.88 -3.03 -5.42
CA THR A 37 15.13 -3.81 -5.29
C THR A 37 16.32 -3.02 -5.82
N GLU A 38 16.18 -2.42 -7.00
CA GLU A 38 17.22 -1.58 -7.59
C GLU A 38 17.53 -0.37 -6.70
N TYR A 39 16.50 0.28 -6.18
CA TYR A 39 16.66 1.40 -5.25
C TYR A 39 17.40 0.98 -3.97
N ALA A 40 17.04 -0.15 -3.37
CA ALA A 40 17.72 -0.68 -2.19
C ALA A 40 19.21 -0.97 -2.46
N HIS A 41 19.52 -1.59 -3.60
CA HIS A 41 20.91 -1.89 -3.99
C HIS A 41 21.72 -0.62 -4.26
N SER A 42 21.14 0.39 -4.91
CA SER A 42 21.83 1.67 -5.17
C SER A 42 22.21 2.42 -3.89
N HIS A 43 21.48 2.18 -2.78
CA HIS A 43 21.77 2.74 -1.46
C HIS A 43 22.67 1.82 -0.59
N GLY A 44 23.06 0.66 -1.13
CA GLY A 44 23.90 -0.30 -0.40
C GLY A 44 23.17 -1.02 0.75
N TRP A 45 21.85 -1.01 0.74
CA TRP A 45 21.05 -1.71 1.76
C TRP A 45 21.00 -3.20 1.52
N GLU A 46 20.90 -3.97 2.60
CA GLU A 46 20.67 -5.40 2.56
C GLU A 46 19.17 -5.70 2.58
N ILE A 47 18.66 -6.42 1.57
CA ILE A 47 17.26 -6.80 1.53
C ILE A 47 17.03 -7.92 2.53
N TYR A 48 16.24 -7.64 3.59
CA TYR A 48 15.84 -8.62 4.58
C TYR A 48 14.79 -9.58 4.03
N GLU A 49 13.67 -9.05 3.53
CA GLU A 49 12.57 -9.82 2.93
C GLU A 49 11.74 -8.93 2.01
N ILE A 50 11.14 -9.53 0.97
CA ILE A 50 10.16 -8.89 0.11
C ILE A 50 8.79 -9.45 0.44
N TYR A 51 7.93 -8.61 0.98
CA TYR A 51 6.56 -8.91 1.40
C TYR A 51 5.60 -8.54 0.27
N ILE A 52 4.79 -9.50 -0.18
CA ILE A 52 3.88 -9.32 -1.30
C ILE A 52 2.47 -9.73 -0.89
N ASP A 53 1.50 -8.82 -1.07
CA ASP A 53 0.07 -9.09 -0.98
C ASP A 53 -0.53 -8.87 -2.39
N ASP A 54 -0.59 -9.93 -3.20
CA ASP A 54 -0.96 -9.91 -4.62
C ASP A 54 -2.38 -10.40 -4.91
N ASP A 55 -2.95 -11.21 -4.04
CA ASP A 55 -4.19 -11.90 -4.34
C ASP A 55 -5.24 -11.72 -3.22
N TYR A 56 -5.91 -10.56 -3.22
CA TYR A 56 -7.07 -10.37 -2.35
C TYR A 56 -8.29 -9.96 -3.16
N SER A 57 -9.08 -10.96 -3.56
CA SER A 57 -10.49 -10.78 -3.87
C SER A 57 -11.12 -10.03 -2.69
N GLY A 58 -11.87 -8.96 -2.96
CA GLY A 58 -12.36 -7.96 -2.00
C GLY A 58 -13.06 -8.45 -0.71
N ALA A 59 -13.05 -9.76 -0.44
CA ALA A 59 -13.59 -10.39 0.77
C ALA A 59 -12.53 -10.63 1.85
N ASP A 60 -11.26 -10.83 1.53
CA ASP A 60 -10.21 -11.06 2.52
C ASP A 60 -9.26 -9.87 2.67
N ARG A 61 -9.59 -8.99 3.63
CA ARG A 61 -8.74 -7.87 4.04
C ARG A 61 -7.58 -8.29 4.94
N SER A 62 -7.23 -9.59 4.99
CA SER A 62 -6.28 -10.08 6.00
C SER A 62 -4.85 -9.60 5.78
N ARG A 63 -4.42 -9.28 4.55
CA ARG A 63 -3.07 -8.80 4.20
C ARG A 63 -1.99 -9.56 4.99
N PRO A 64 -1.82 -10.86 4.80
CA PRO A 64 -0.94 -11.67 5.65
C PRO A 64 0.53 -11.27 5.54
N ALA A 65 1.00 -10.86 4.36
CA ALA A 65 2.37 -10.39 4.20
C ALA A 65 2.59 -9.08 4.95
N PHE A 66 1.61 -8.16 4.93
CA PHE A 66 1.63 -6.94 5.72
C PHE A 66 1.72 -7.23 7.23
N LYS A 67 0.89 -8.15 7.74
CA LYS A 67 0.91 -8.52 9.16
C LYS A 67 2.24 -9.15 9.57
N ARG A 68 2.82 -10.02 8.73
CA ARG A 68 4.15 -10.61 8.97
C ARG A 68 5.23 -9.53 8.98
N MET A 69 5.17 -8.57 8.05
CA MET A 69 6.10 -7.45 8.00
C MET A 69 6.01 -6.61 9.28
N LEU A 70 4.82 -6.26 9.75
CA LEU A 70 4.63 -5.49 10.98
C LEU A 70 5.18 -6.22 12.21
N HIS A 71 4.96 -7.53 12.30
CA HIS A 71 5.52 -8.33 13.38
C HIS A 71 7.05 -8.37 13.36
N ALA A 72 7.65 -8.54 12.18
CA ALA A 72 9.10 -8.49 12.02
C ALA A 72 9.68 -7.09 12.30
N ALA A 73 8.92 -6.02 12.02
CA ALA A 73 9.28 -4.64 12.37
C ALA A 73 9.29 -4.44 13.89
N GLU A 74 8.28 -4.92 14.60
CA GLU A 74 8.21 -4.88 16.07
C GLU A 74 9.39 -5.63 16.72
N GLU A 75 9.78 -6.77 16.12
CA GLU A 75 10.98 -7.53 16.52
C GLU A 75 12.30 -6.92 16.07
N LYS A 76 12.28 -5.77 15.39
CA LYS A 76 13.48 -5.07 14.88
C LYS A 76 14.36 -5.93 13.98
N ARG A 77 13.74 -6.75 13.13
CA ARG A 77 14.45 -7.63 12.21
C ARG A 77 15.12 -6.87 11.06
N PHE A 78 14.66 -5.67 10.76
CA PHE A 78 15.18 -4.76 9.74
C PHE A 78 15.09 -3.31 10.23
N ASP A 79 15.66 -2.39 9.47
CA ASP A 79 15.80 -1.00 9.86
C ASP A 79 14.90 -0.07 9.02
N ILE A 80 14.52 -0.51 7.80
CA ILE A 80 13.78 0.30 6.82
C ILE A 80 12.59 -0.51 6.26
N ILE A 81 11.44 0.14 6.08
CA ILE A 81 10.34 -0.32 5.23
C ILE A 81 10.31 0.53 3.97
N LEU A 82 10.38 -0.12 2.81
CA LEU A 82 10.40 0.53 1.50
C LEU A 82 9.16 0.13 0.68
N CYS A 83 8.40 1.13 0.23
CA CYS A 83 7.22 0.98 -0.63
C CYS A 83 7.34 1.84 -1.90
N LYS A 84 6.58 1.52 -2.95
CA LYS A 84 6.48 2.38 -4.13
C LYS A 84 5.79 3.71 -3.80
N THR A 85 4.62 3.63 -3.16
CA THR A 85 3.81 4.77 -2.68
C THR A 85 3.30 4.49 -1.28
N GLN A 86 2.95 5.55 -0.54
CA GLN A 86 2.33 5.41 0.78
C GLN A 86 1.01 4.66 0.71
N SER A 87 0.22 4.86 -0.36
CA SER A 87 -1.04 4.15 -0.59
C SER A 87 -0.88 2.64 -0.78
N ARG A 88 0.32 2.15 -1.19
CA ARG A 88 0.62 0.71 -1.20
C ARG A 88 0.77 0.17 0.22
N PHE A 89 1.31 0.94 1.14
CA PHE A 89 1.34 0.58 2.56
C PHE A 89 -0.07 0.61 3.15
N SER A 90 -0.74 1.75 3.12
CA SER A 90 -2.16 1.89 3.49
C SER A 90 -2.79 3.15 2.88
N ARG A 91 -4.09 3.05 2.54
CA ARG A 91 -4.94 4.18 2.19
C ARG A 91 -5.72 4.71 3.40
N GLU A 92 -5.72 3.98 4.50
CA GLU A 92 -6.40 4.35 5.73
C GLU A 92 -5.50 5.28 6.55
N LEU A 93 -5.94 6.52 6.73
CA LEU A 93 -5.18 7.52 7.48
C LEU A 93 -4.87 7.05 8.91
N GLU A 94 -5.79 6.36 9.55
CA GLU A 94 -5.59 5.79 10.89
C GLU A 94 -4.41 4.82 10.93
N VAL A 95 -4.26 3.95 9.92
CA VAL A 95 -3.14 3.00 9.81
C VAL A 95 -1.82 3.73 9.58
N VAL A 96 -1.84 4.76 8.71
CA VAL A 96 -0.67 5.60 8.44
C VAL A 96 -0.21 6.31 9.71
N GLU A 97 -1.11 6.99 10.41
CA GLU A 97 -0.80 7.71 11.65
C GLU A 97 -0.31 6.76 12.75
N ARG A 98 -0.97 5.62 12.91
CA ARG A 98 -0.60 4.63 13.93
C ARG A 98 0.77 4.03 13.69
N TYR A 99 1.08 3.61 12.47
CA TYR A 99 2.34 2.90 12.18
C TYR A 99 3.46 3.84 11.78
N ILE A 100 3.27 4.68 10.77
CA ILE A 100 4.35 5.47 10.19
C ILE A 100 4.76 6.61 11.13
N ASN A 101 3.77 7.29 11.74
CA ASN A 101 4.06 8.46 12.56
C ASN A 101 4.25 8.15 14.06
N ARG A 102 3.81 6.98 14.52
CA ARG A 102 3.89 6.63 15.95
C ARG A 102 4.72 5.39 16.24
N LEU A 103 4.36 4.21 15.72
CA LEU A 103 4.99 2.95 16.11
C LEU A 103 6.37 2.75 15.48
N PHE A 104 6.53 3.04 14.19
CA PHE A 104 7.82 2.87 13.51
C PHE A 104 8.93 3.70 14.12
N PRO A 105 8.75 5.02 14.46
CA PRO A 105 9.73 5.77 15.20
C PRO A 105 10.09 5.14 16.57
N GLN A 106 9.11 4.60 17.30
CA GLN A 106 9.34 3.92 18.57
C GLN A 106 10.15 2.61 18.41
N TRP A 107 9.93 1.91 17.30
CA TRP A 107 10.68 0.68 16.99
C TRP A 107 12.04 0.97 16.35
N GLY A 108 12.32 2.22 15.99
CA GLY A 108 13.53 2.62 15.27
C GLY A 108 13.50 2.20 13.80
N ILE A 109 12.31 2.07 13.22
CA ILE A 109 12.08 1.73 11.81
C ILE A 109 11.86 3.01 11.01
N ARG A 110 12.61 3.17 9.92
CA ARG A 110 12.40 4.21 8.92
C ARG A 110 11.40 3.73 7.87
N PHE A 111 10.37 4.53 7.58
CA PHE A 111 9.46 4.29 6.46
C PHE A 111 9.85 5.19 5.29
N LEU A 112 9.94 4.61 4.09
CA LEU A 112 10.25 5.33 2.86
C LEU A 112 9.29 4.93 1.74
N SER A 113 8.66 5.90 1.08
CA SER A 113 7.95 5.69 -0.18
C SER A 113 8.63 6.44 -1.32
N LEU A 114 8.92 5.70 -2.40
CA LEU A 114 9.80 6.20 -3.46
C LEU A 114 9.15 7.28 -4.32
N VAL A 115 7.91 7.06 -4.76
CA VAL A 115 7.21 7.95 -5.69
C VAL A 115 6.65 9.19 -4.99
N ASP A 116 6.10 9.01 -3.79
CA ASP A 116 5.53 10.12 -3.00
C ASP A 116 6.62 10.93 -2.29
N ASN A 117 7.86 10.47 -2.37
CA ASN A 117 8.99 11.07 -1.69
C ASN A 117 8.76 11.25 -0.16
N ALA A 118 7.97 10.33 0.43
CA ALA A 118 7.64 10.36 1.85
C ALA A 118 8.68 9.55 2.64
N ASP A 119 9.38 10.23 3.53
CA ASP A 119 10.46 9.67 4.36
C ASP A 119 10.21 10.02 5.82
N SER A 120 10.07 8.99 6.67
CA SER A 120 9.81 9.20 8.10
C SER A 120 11.05 9.68 8.87
N ALA A 121 12.25 9.56 8.31
CA ALA A 121 13.47 10.11 8.90
C ALA A 121 13.59 11.63 8.70
N ASN A 122 12.80 12.20 7.77
CA ASN A 122 12.77 13.64 7.51
C ASN A 122 11.53 14.25 8.20
N GLU A 123 11.74 15.05 9.25
CA GLU A 123 10.66 15.71 9.98
C GLU A 123 9.85 16.67 9.10
N ASP A 124 10.50 17.34 8.14
CA ASP A 124 9.84 18.25 7.20
C ASP A 124 8.84 17.52 6.29
N ASN A 125 8.97 16.21 6.12
CA ASN A 125 8.06 15.37 5.36
C ASN A 125 6.81 14.93 6.13
N LEU A 126 6.66 15.27 7.40
CA LEU A 126 5.47 14.90 8.18
C LEU A 126 4.20 15.46 7.53
N LEU A 127 4.22 16.75 7.19
CA LEU A 127 3.08 17.40 6.53
C LEU A 127 2.78 16.76 5.17
N LEU A 128 3.80 16.44 4.38
CA LEU A 128 3.62 15.77 3.08
C LEU A 128 2.97 14.38 3.24
N ARG A 129 3.42 13.60 4.23
CA ARG A 129 2.83 12.28 4.53
C ARG A 129 1.36 12.40 4.97
N GLN A 130 1.02 13.41 5.75
CA GLN A 130 -0.36 13.67 6.19
C GLN A 130 -1.23 14.11 5.01
N ILE A 131 -0.73 14.99 4.15
CA ILE A 131 -1.44 15.42 2.93
C ILE A 131 -1.69 14.22 2.02
N ASN A 132 -0.69 13.36 1.77
CA ASN A 132 -0.84 12.14 0.97
C ASN A 132 -1.91 11.22 1.56
N GLY A 133 -1.93 11.02 2.89
CA GLY A 133 -2.95 10.23 3.56
C GLY A 133 -4.37 10.80 3.41
N ILE A 134 -4.53 12.11 3.55
CA ILE A 134 -5.83 12.80 3.37
C ILE A 134 -6.30 12.71 1.91
N MET A 135 -5.40 12.90 0.95
CA MET A 135 -5.73 12.79 -0.48
C MET A 135 -6.18 11.38 -0.84
N ASP A 136 -5.50 10.35 -0.34
CA ASP A 136 -5.87 8.94 -0.55
C ASP A 136 -7.26 8.64 0.04
N GLU A 137 -7.57 9.12 1.24
CA GLU A 137 -8.87 8.94 1.89
C GLU A 137 -9.99 9.69 1.16
N HIS A 138 -9.74 10.93 0.75
CA HIS A 138 -10.70 11.74 -0.03
C HIS A 138 -11.01 11.09 -1.37
N TYR A 139 -10.02 10.57 -2.07
CA TYR A 139 -10.20 9.85 -3.33
C TYR A 139 -11.10 8.63 -3.18
N LEU A 140 -10.90 7.84 -2.13
CA LEU A 140 -11.76 6.67 -1.84
C LEU A 140 -13.21 7.09 -1.51
N ALA A 141 -13.40 8.18 -0.78
CA ALA A 141 -14.73 8.69 -0.45
C ALA A 141 -15.46 9.19 -1.71
N GLU A 142 -14.76 9.90 -2.59
CA GLU A 142 -15.32 10.40 -3.86
C GLU A 142 -15.65 9.25 -4.82
N LEU A 143 -14.77 8.26 -4.96
CA LEU A 143 -15.01 7.06 -5.74
C LEU A 143 -16.25 6.31 -5.25
N SER A 144 -16.40 6.13 -3.94
CA SER A 144 -17.58 5.51 -3.33
C SER A 144 -18.85 6.27 -3.64
N LYS A 145 -18.83 7.61 -3.57
CA LYS A 145 -19.96 8.48 -3.92
C LYS A 145 -20.33 8.34 -5.40
N ASN A 146 -19.36 8.32 -6.28
CA ASN A 146 -19.58 8.18 -7.72
C ASN A 146 -20.18 6.82 -8.06
N ILE A 147 -19.68 5.73 -7.49
CA ILE A 147 -20.25 4.38 -7.67
C ILE A 147 -21.69 4.35 -7.19
N ARG A 148 -22.01 4.87 -6.01
CA ARG A 148 -23.39 4.93 -5.48
C ARG A 148 -24.31 5.74 -6.39
N SER A 149 -23.82 6.84 -6.93
CA SER A 149 -24.59 7.68 -7.87
C SER A 149 -24.96 6.91 -9.14
N VAL A 150 -23.97 6.24 -9.76
CA VAL A 150 -24.17 5.41 -10.96
C VAL A 150 -25.14 4.25 -10.69
N LEU A 151 -24.99 3.55 -9.56
CA LEU A 151 -25.88 2.46 -9.17
C LEU A 151 -27.32 2.96 -8.95
N THR A 152 -27.47 4.11 -8.30
CA THR A 152 -28.78 4.74 -8.07
C THR A 152 -29.44 5.16 -9.39
N HIS A 153 -28.66 5.73 -10.31
CA HIS A 153 -29.15 6.10 -11.64
C HIS A 153 -29.62 4.87 -12.43
N ARG A 154 -28.82 3.80 -12.46
CA ARG A 154 -29.18 2.53 -13.10
C ARG A 154 -30.46 1.93 -12.50
N ARG A 155 -30.57 1.93 -11.16
CA ARG A 155 -31.79 1.43 -10.48
C ARG A 155 -33.02 2.22 -10.87
N LYS A 156 -32.94 3.55 -10.93
CA LYS A 156 -34.07 4.41 -11.36
C LYS A 156 -34.49 4.18 -12.80
N ASN A 157 -33.56 3.77 -13.66
CA ASN A 157 -33.82 3.48 -15.08
C ASN A 157 -34.16 1.97 -15.35
N GLY A 158 -34.47 1.20 -14.30
CA GLY A 158 -34.91 -0.19 -14.42
C GLY A 158 -33.80 -1.21 -14.76
N PHE A 159 -32.52 -0.81 -14.70
CA PHE A 159 -31.43 -1.75 -14.90
C PHE A 159 -31.20 -2.60 -13.65
N HIS A 160 -30.98 -3.90 -13.84
CA HIS A 160 -30.64 -4.82 -12.76
C HIS A 160 -29.22 -4.50 -12.24
N ILE A 161 -29.07 -4.37 -10.91
CA ILE A 161 -27.82 -3.96 -10.26
C ILE A 161 -27.22 -5.08 -9.39
N GLY A 162 -27.88 -6.23 -9.27
CA GLY A 162 -27.43 -7.36 -8.46
C GLY A 162 -26.71 -8.43 -9.28
N SER A 163 -25.78 -9.15 -8.66
CA SER A 163 -25.36 -10.46 -9.18
C SER A 163 -26.57 -11.39 -9.17
N PHE A 164 -26.75 -12.18 -10.24
CA PHE A 164 -27.80 -13.17 -10.30
C PHE A 164 -27.74 -14.08 -9.07
N ALA A 165 -28.80 -14.08 -8.28
CA ALA A 165 -29.02 -15.17 -7.36
C ALA A 165 -29.33 -16.41 -8.23
N LEU A 166 -28.43 -17.37 -8.24
CA LEU A 166 -28.72 -18.70 -8.73
C LEU A 166 -29.69 -19.34 -7.73
N TYR A 167 -30.88 -19.64 -8.22
CA TYR A 167 -31.85 -20.45 -7.50
C TYR A 167 -31.37 -21.89 -7.44
#